data_a1aaf3ffea8586290f946774bfc490b5
#
_entry.id   a1aaf3ffea8586290f946774bfc490b5
#
_cell.length_a   1.000
_cell.length_b   1.000
_cell.length_c   1.000
_cell.angle_alpha   90.00
_cell.angle_beta   90.00
_cell.angle_gamma   90.00
#
_symmetry.space_group_name_H-M   'P 1'
#
loop_
_entity.id
_entity.type
_entity.pdbx_description
1 polymer ?
#
loop_
_entity_poly.entity_id
_entity_poly.type
_entity_poly.pdbx_seq_one_letter_code
_entity_poly.pdbx_strand_id
1 'polypeptide(L)'
;MPFTPFLIVAGGRKILLDTGLGEFGGPTTGKLLEHLHAAGVQPSEIDTVLISHYHGDHINGLRNKAGDYVFAKAKVMVPTTEHAFWMDDARMAAAPQGMKGAFENVRRTFASMPQGMLVPFEPGAEVAPGIQSIAAYGHTPGHTLFHLQSAGQHFHYVADLTNVPALFARNPDWAVTFDMDAEAARKVRREMLARTVTSQSLVGGYHFPFPALGRMVAAGQGYAFEPLKV
;
A
#
# COMPACT_ATOMS: atom_id res chain seq x y z
N MET A 1 2.75 -5.21 14.87
CA MET A 1 2.88 -5.20 13.40
C MET A 1 3.33 -3.81 12.99
N PRO A 2 4.39 -3.65 12.18
CA PRO A 2 4.82 -2.35 11.69
C PRO A 2 3.88 -1.80 10.63
N PHE A 3 4.00 -0.49 10.35
CA PHE A 3 3.33 0.24 9.28
C PHE A 3 4.41 1.03 8.56
N THR A 4 4.78 0.61 7.36
CA THR A 4 5.99 1.09 6.69
C THR A 4 5.68 1.66 5.30
N PRO A 5 5.28 2.93 5.19
CA PRO A 5 5.28 3.64 3.91
C PRO A 5 6.67 3.69 3.31
N PHE A 6 6.77 3.68 1.98
CA PHE A 6 8.05 3.77 1.28
C PHE A 6 8.17 5.09 0.52
N LEU A 7 9.30 5.77 0.66
CA LEU A 7 9.67 6.90 -0.18
C LEU A 7 10.58 6.42 -1.30
N ILE A 8 10.18 6.70 -2.54
CA ILE A 8 10.98 6.45 -3.75
C ILE A 8 11.39 7.80 -4.33
N VAL A 9 12.67 7.95 -4.64
CA VAL A 9 13.18 9.10 -5.39
C VAL A 9 13.61 8.60 -6.77
N ALA A 10 12.85 8.98 -7.80
CA ALA A 10 13.09 8.54 -9.17
C ALA A 10 12.83 9.68 -10.15
N GLY A 11 13.74 9.89 -11.10
CA GLY A 11 13.61 10.95 -12.11
C GLY A 11 13.46 12.36 -11.52
N GLY A 12 14.08 12.63 -10.37
CA GLY A 12 13.97 13.91 -9.65
C GLY A 12 12.64 14.09 -8.90
N ARG A 13 11.74 13.10 -8.89
CA ARG A 13 10.46 13.13 -8.19
C ARG A 13 10.49 12.35 -6.89
N LYS A 14 9.76 12.81 -5.89
CA LYS A 14 9.55 12.13 -4.61
C LYS A 14 8.16 11.48 -4.61
N ILE A 15 8.14 10.16 -4.58
CA ILE A 15 6.94 9.33 -4.70
C ILE A 15 6.78 8.57 -3.39
N LEU A 16 5.64 8.76 -2.72
CA LEU A 16 5.32 8.08 -1.47
C LEU A 16 4.36 6.92 -1.74
N LEU A 17 4.68 5.72 -1.27
CA LEU A 17 3.81 4.54 -1.31
C LEU A 17 3.11 4.40 0.04
N ASP A 18 1.80 4.59 0.06
CA ASP A 18 0.91 4.66 1.22
C ASP A 18 1.32 5.73 2.25
N THR A 19 0.48 5.99 3.25
CA THR A 19 0.67 7.16 4.12
C THR A 19 0.59 6.89 5.62
N GLY A 20 0.35 5.64 6.01
CA GLY A 20 0.25 5.30 7.42
C GLY A 20 -1.06 5.73 8.07
N LEU A 21 -1.12 5.55 9.37
CA LEU A 21 -2.25 5.92 10.21
C LEU A 21 -2.38 7.45 10.45
N GLY A 22 -1.33 8.22 10.15
CA GLY A 22 -1.31 9.64 10.47
C GLY A 22 -1.60 9.88 11.95
N GLU A 23 -2.43 10.88 12.24
CA GLU A 23 -2.84 11.24 13.59
C GLU A 23 -3.95 10.35 14.18
N PHE A 24 -4.44 9.35 13.42
CA PHE A 24 -5.57 8.49 13.81
C PHE A 24 -5.13 7.17 14.43
N GLY A 25 -3.83 6.94 14.56
CA GLY A 25 -3.27 5.76 15.20
C GLY A 25 -3.00 5.92 16.70
N GLY A 26 -2.47 4.86 17.30
CA GLY A 26 -2.01 4.89 18.69
C GLY A 26 -0.66 5.59 18.87
N PRO A 27 -0.18 5.70 20.11
CA PRO A 27 1.00 6.55 20.45
C PRO A 27 2.32 6.09 19.81
N THR A 28 2.40 4.85 19.33
CA THR A 28 3.59 4.29 18.66
C THR A 28 3.49 4.30 17.15
N THR A 29 2.44 4.89 16.57
CA THR A 29 2.17 4.94 15.12
C THR A 29 2.17 6.39 14.62
N GLY A 30 1.91 6.59 13.30
CA GLY A 30 1.79 7.94 12.72
C GLY A 30 3.11 8.70 12.60
N LYS A 31 4.25 8.01 12.58
CA LYS A 31 5.59 8.60 12.58
C LYS A 31 6.11 9.02 11.20
N LEU A 32 5.29 8.90 10.15
CA LEU A 32 5.73 9.18 8.78
C LEU A 32 6.32 10.58 8.61
N LEU A 33 5.65 11.62 9.14
CA LEU A 33 6.13 12.99 9.00
C LEU A 33 7.44 13.23 9.74
N GLU A 34 7.60 12.66 10.93
CA GLU A 34 8.84 12.68 11.70
C GLU A 34 9.99 12.01 10.90
N HIS A 35 9.73 10.86 10.30
CA HIS A 35 10.71 10.12 9.51
C HIS A 35 11.05 10.81 8.18
N LEU A 36 10.08 11.40 7.49
CA LEU A 36 10.33 12.22 6.29
C LEU A 36 11.23 13.41 6.66
N HIS A 37 10.92 14.11 7.75
CA HIS A 37 11.74 15.23 8.21
C HIS A 37 13.18 14.79 8.55
N ALA A 38 13.34 13.66 9.23
CA ALA A 38 14.66 13.09 9.53
C ALA A 38 15.45 12.72 8.27
N ALA A 39 14.75 12.34 7.19
CA ALA A 39 15.32 12.11 5.87
C ALA A 39 15.54 13.39 5.05
N GLY A 40 15.31 14.58 5.62
CA GLY A 40 15.46 15.88 4.94
C GLY A 40 14.34 16.17 3.93
N VAL A 41 13.19 15.54 4.05
CA VAL A 41 12.06 15.67 3.10
C VAL A 41 10.86 16.31 3.79
N GLN A 42 10.33 17.39 3.18
CA GLN A 42 9.10 18.01 3.63
C GLN A 42 7.87 17.41 2.93
N PRO A 43 6.70 17.34 3.57
CA PRO A 43 5.47 16.86 2.93
C PRO A 43 5.12 17.62 1.64
N SER A 44 5.45 18.90 1.58
CA SER A 44 5.22 19.75 0.40
C SER A 44 6.14 19.46 -0.79
N GLU A 45 7.15 18.60 -0.61
CA GLU A 45 8.07 18.14 -1.66
C GLU A 45 7.65 16.79 -2.26
N ILE A 46 6.62 16.14 -1.72
CA ILE A 46 6.07 14.92 -2.31
C ILE A 46 5.28 15.29 -3.56
N ASP A 47 5.70 14.73 -4.70
CA ASP A 47 5.06 14.97 -6.00
C ASP A 47 3.85 14.05 -6.22
N THR A 48 3.94 12.81 -5.73
CA THR A 48 2.93 11.77 -5.94
C THR A 48 2.81 10.90 -4.69
N VAL A 49 1.58 10.61 -4.31
CA VAL A 49 1.25 9.57 -3.34
C VAL A 49 0.57 8.44 -4.10
N LEU A 50 1.11 7.23 -4.07
CA LEU A 50 0.50 6.03 -4.64
C LEU A 50 -0.17 5.26 -3.50
N ILE A 51 -1.47 5.04 -3.60
CA ILE A 51 -2.24 4.28 -2.63
C ILE A 51 -2.45 2.86 -3.15
N SER A 52 -2.05 1.88 -2.35
CA SER A 52 -2.20 0.46 -2.66
C SER A 52 -3.65 -0.01 -2.51
N HIS A 53 -4.31 0.39 -1.45
CA HIS A 53 -5.71 0.10 -1.12
C HIS A 53 -6.21 1.02 0.01
N TYR A 54 -7.50 0.89 0.38
CA TYR A 54 -8.17 1.88 1.21
C TYR A 54 -8.33 1.50 2.69
N HIS A 55 -7.57 0.55 3.23
CA HIS A 55 -7.53 0.37 4.68
C HIS A 55 -6.94 1.58 5.38
N GLY A 56 -7.43 1.84 6.59
CA GLY A 56 -7.14 3.08 7.31
C GLY A 56 -5.65 3.31 7.60
N ASP A 57 -4.90 2.26 7.82
CA ASP A 57 -3.46 2.32 8.04
C ASP A 57 -2.65 2.66 6.78
N HIS A 58 -3.25 2.63 5.59
CA HIS A 58 -2.63 3.05 4.33
C HIS A 58 -3.01 4.48 3.93
N ILE A 59 -4.23 4.93 4.27
CA ILE A 59 -4.78 6.20 3.76
C ILE A 59 -4.89 7.31 4.80
N ASN A 60 -4.90 7.00 6.09
CA ASN A 60 -5.23 7.99 7.13
C ASN A 60 -4.21 9.12 7.23
N GLY A 61 -2.95 8.88 6.85
CA GLY A 61 -1.93 9.92 6.79
C GLY A 61 -2.12 10.96 5.68
N LEU A 62 -3.09 10.77 4.76
CA LEU A 62 -3.45 11.77 3.76
C LEU A 62 -4.08 13.03 4.37
N ARG A 63 -4.78 12.89 5.50
CA ARG A 63 -5.45 14.02 6.19
C ARG A 63 -5.09 14.06 7.66
N ASN A 64 -4.90 15.28 8.18
CA ASN A 64 -4.78 15.50 9.62
C ASN A 64 -6.17 15.55 10.30
N LYS A 65 -6.20 15.64 11.63
CA LYS A 65 -7.46 15.74 12.40
C LYS A 65 -8.20 17.07 12.18
N ALA A 66 -7.50 18.14 11.75
CA ALA A 66 -8.12 19.39 11.38
C ALA A 66 -8.83 19.33 10.01
N GLY A 67 -8.59 18.25 9.24
CA GLY A 67 -9.19 18.03 7.91
C GLY A 67 -8.33 18.51 6.74
N ASP A 68 -7.10 18.98 6.99
CA ASP A 68 -6.21 19.43 5.91
C ASP A 68 -5.53 18.24 5.25
N TYR A 69 -5.23 18.38 3.95
CA TYR A 69 -4.43 17.41 3.21
C TYR A 69 -2.94 17.62 3.51
N VAL A 70 -2.31 16.59 4.06
CA VAL A 70 -0.90 16.61 4.50
C VAL A 70 0.05 16.82 3.32
N PHE A 71 -0.22 16.15 2.21
CA PHE A 71 0.57 16.23 0.97
C PHE A 71 -0.14 17.11 -0.06
N ALA A 72 -0.42 18.37 0.29
CA ALA A 72 -1.30 19.27 -0.45
C ALA A 72 -0.87 19.57 -1.90
N LYS A 73 0.41 19.34 -2.25
CA LYS A 73 0.94 19.54 -3.62
C LYS A 73 1.00 18.24 -4.43
N ALA A 74 0.82 17.09 -3.78
CA ALA A 74 0.94 15.80 -4.42
C ALA A 74 -0.30 15.45 -5.24
N LYS A 75 -0.11 14.71 -6.33
CA LYS A 75 -1.17 13.91 -6.93
C LYS A 75 -1.36 12.65 -6.08
N VAL A 76 -2.59 12.34 -5.71
CA VAL A 76 -2.95 11.12 -5.01
C VAL A 76 -3.51 10.13 -6.03
N MET A 77 -2.69 9.16 -6.39
CA MET A 77 -3.02 8.13 -7.38
C MET A 77 -3.67 6.95 -6.67
N VAL A 78 -4.83 6.51 -7.15
CA VAL A 78 -5.63 5.46 -6.50
C VAL A 78 -6.12 4.43 -7.51
N PRO A 79 -6.23 3.13 -7.15
CA PRO A 79 -6.80 2.13 -8.04
C PRO A 79 -8.30 2.43 -8.28
N THR A 80 -8.72 2.48 -9.55
CA THR A 80 -10.11 2.77 -9.93
C THR A 80 -11.11 1.81 -9.27
N THR A 81 -10.80 0.52 -9.28
CA THR A 81 -11.66 -0.52 -8.68
C THR A 81 -11.83 -0.31 -7.16
N GLU A 82 -10.75 0.04 -6.47
CA GLU A 82 -10.76 0.32 -5.03
C GLU A 82 -11.63 1.54 -4.73
N HIS A 83 -11.37 2.64 -5.46
CA HIS A 83 -12.12 3.87 -5.28
C HIS A 83 -13.61 3.67 -5.56
N ALA A 84 -13.96 3.01 -6.67
CA ALA A 84 -15.35 2.73 -7.02
C ALA A 84 -16.08 1.90 -5.96
N PHE A 85 -15.41 0.89 -5.39
CA PHE A 85 -16.00 0.06 -4.35
C PHE A 85 -16.33 0.86 -3.08
N TRP A 86 -15.36 1.59 -2.53
CA TRP A 86 -15.51 2.27 -1.24
C TRP A 86 -16.32 3.56 -1.31
N MET A 87 -16.47 4.16 -2.49
CA MET A 87 -17.28 5.37 -2.70
C MET A 87 -18.72 5.08 -3.15
N ASP A 88 -19.09 3.80 -3.33
CA ASP A 88 -20.43 3.38 -3.72
C ASP A 88 -21.41 3.46 -2.52
N ASP A 89 -22.47 4.28 -2.65
CA ASP A 89 -23.47 4.50 -1.61
C ASP A 89 -24.31 3.24 -1.34
N ALA A 90 -24.63 2.48 -2.37
CA ALA A 90 -25.43 1.27 -2.23
C ALA A 90 -24.64 0.18 -1.48
N ARG A 91 -23.34 0.04 -1.79
CA ARG A 91 -22.44 -0.87 -1.06
C ARG A 91 -22.29 -0.46 0.40
N MET A 92 -22.10 0.81 0.69
CA MET A 92 -22.03 1.32 2.06
C MET A 92 -23.34 1.04 2.82
N ALA A 93 -24.48 1.29 2.21
CA ALA A 93 -25.80 1.03 2.83
C ALA A 93 -26.01 -0.46 3.15
N ALA A 94 -25.60 -1.34 2.23
CA ALA A 94 -25.72 -2.80 2.38
C ALA A 94 -24.62 -3.43 3.25
N ALA A 95 -23.56 -2.68 3.60
CA ALA A 95 -22.41 -3.21 4.33
C ALA A 95 -22.77 -3.72 5.72
N PRO A 96 -22.18 -4.84 6.16
CA PRO A 96 -22.28 -5.30 7.55
C PRO A 96 -21.87 -4.18 8.52
N GLN A 97 -22.48 -4.15 9.71
CA GLN A 97 -22.22 -3.10 10.70
C GLN A 97 -20.71 -2.93 11.00
N GLY A 98 -19.95 -4.02 11.05
CA GLY A 98 -18.50 -3.98 11.30
C GLY A 98 -17.68 -3.32 10.18
N MET A 99 -18.23 -3.17 8.96
CA MET A 99 -17.56 -2.52 7.84
C MET A 99 -17.95 -1.05 7.64
N LYS A 100 -19.06 -0.59 8.24
CA LYS A 100 -19.54 0.78 8.04
C LYS A 100 -18.52 1.82 8.41
N GLY A 101 -17.80 1.64 9.52
CA GLY A 101 -16.72 2.54 9.93
C GLY A 101 -15.56 2.64 8.93
N ALA A 102 -15.28 1.57 8.17
CA ALA A 102 -14.27 1.61 7.11
C ALA A 102 -14.75 2.48 5.94
N PHE A 103 -16.01 2.33 5.49
CA PHE A 103 -16.61 3.22 4.48
C PHE A 103 -16.61 4.68 4.92
N GLU A 104 -17.00 4.97 6.15
CA GLU A 104 -16.99 6.33 6.71
C GLU A 104 -15.58 6.92 6.73
N ASN A 105 -14.58 6.14 7.14
CA ASN A 105 -13.18 6.55 7.14
C ASN A 105 -12.66 6.88 5.74
N VAL A 106 -12.98 6.05 4.74
CA VAL A 106 -12.62 6.31 3.35
C VAL A 106 -13.26 7.61 2.86
N ARG A 107 -14.55 7.81 3.11
CA ARG A 107 -15.26 9.04 2.72
C ARG A 107 -14.71 10.28 3.40
N ARG A 108 -14.38 10.19 4.70
CA ARG A 108 -13.68 11.26 5.41
C ARG A 108 -12.38 11.65 4.70
N THR A 109 -11.67 10.67 4.15
CA THR A 109 -10.37 10.90 3.51
C THR A 109 -10.52 11.46 2.09
N PHE A 110 -11.44 10.94 1.28
CA PHE A 110 -11.47 11.20 -0.17
C PHE A 110 -12.62 12.07 -0.66
N ALA A 111 -13.80 12.12 0.02
CA ALA A 111 -14.99 12.76 -0.53
C ALA A 111 -14.85 14.26 -0.85
N SER A 112 -13.98 14.97 -0.13
CA SER A 112 -13.72 16.40 -0.36
C SER A 112 -12.35 16.69 -0.95
N MET A 113 -11.70 15.69 -1.57
CA MET A 113 -10.39 15.89 -2.18
C MET A 113 -10.48 16.87 -3.35
N PRO A 114 -9.60 17.87 -3.43
CA PRO A 114 -9.65 18.87 -4.50
C PRO A 114 -9.59 18.24 -5.89
N GLN A 115 -10.30 18.86 -6.82
CA GLN A 115 -10.27 18.44 -8.22
C GLN A 115 -8.84 18.46 -8.76
N GLY A 116 -8.42 17.37 -9.41
CA GLY A 116 -7.08 17.20 -9.98
C GLY A 116 -6.02 16.73 -8.98
N MET A 117 -6.33 16.68 -7.68
CA MET A 117 -5.48 16.02 -6.68
C MET A 117 -5.67 14.50 -6.72
N LEU A 118 -6.92 14.03 -6.73
CA LEU A 118 -7.25 12.61 -6.88
C LEU A 118 -7.16 12.18 -8.34
N VAL A 119 -6.35 11.16 -8.61
CA VAL A 119 -6.13 10.61 -9.96
C VAL A 119 -6.32 9.10 -9.94
N PRO A 120 -7.47 8.58 -10.36
CA PRO A 120 -7.68 7.15 -10.51
C PRO A 120 -6.80 6.57 -11.61
N PHE A 121 -6.34 5.33 -11.44
CA PHE A 121 -5.59 4.58 -12.45
C PHE A 121 -6.13 3.16 -12.61
N GLU A 122 -6.00 2.62 -13.83
CA GLU A 122 -6.33 1.24 -14.15
C GLU A 122 -5.15 0.30 -13.87
N PRO A 123 -5.41 -0.99 -13.57
CA PRO A 123 -4.35 -1.99 -13.41
C PRO A 123 -3.44 -2.07 -14.64
N GLY A 124 -2.14 -2.20 -14.40
CA GLY A 124 -1.12 -2.23 -15.45
C GLY A 124 -0.67 -0.86 -15.94
N ALA A 125 -1.27 0.23 -15.45
CA ALA A 125 -0.84 1.58 -15.80
C ALA A 125 0.55 1.91 -15.21
N GLU A 126 1.34 2.70 -15.93
CA GLU A 126 2.47 3.40 -15.36
C GLU A 126 1.94 4.59 -14.54
N VAL A 127 2.07 4.48 -13.22
CA VAL A 127 1.51 5.43 -12.24
C VAL A 127 2.49 6.52 -11.81
N ALA A 128 3.76 6.30 -12.06
CA ALA A 128 4.84 7.27 -11.92
C ALA A 128 6.02 6.80 -12.79
N PRO A 129 7.02 7.63 -13.08
CA PRO A 129 8.14 7.25 -13.94
C PRO A 129 8.80 5.94 -13.51
N GLY A 130 8.71 4.91 -14.35
CA GLY A 130 9.25 3.57 -14.13
C GLY A 130 8.48 2.73 -13.10
N ILE A 131 7.33 3.19 -12.60
CA ILE A 131 6.49 2.47 -11.63
C ILE A 131 5.20 2.02 -12.29
N GLN A 132 5.01 0.72 -12.40
CA GLN A 132 3.79 0.09 -12.91
C GLN A 132 2.93 -0.47 -11.77
N SER A 133 1.62 -0.32 -11.89
CA SER A 133 0.64 -0.95 -11.00
C SER A 133 0.40 -2.40 -11.40
N ILE A 134 0.17 -3.26 -10.41
CA ILE A 134 -0.18 -4.68 -10.61
C ILE A 134 -1.41 -4.99 -9.77
N ALA A 135 -2.49 -5.44 -10.40
CA ALA A 135 -3.67 -5.90 -9.68
C ALA A 135 -3.34 -7.08 -8.76
N ALA A 136 -3.77 -6.99 -7.50
CA ALA A 136 -3.59 -8.04 -6.51
C ALA A 136 -4.85 -8.18 -5.62
N TYR A 137 -5.99 -8.33 -6.29
CA TYR A 137 -7.31 -8.33 -5.65
C TYR A 137 -7.48 -9.47 -4.65
N GLY A 138 -8.31 -9.23 -3.63
CA GLY A 138 -8.66 -10.22 -2.61
C GLY A 138 -8.51 -9.67 -1.20
N HIS A 139 -7.38 -9.07 -0.86
CA HIS A 139 -7.23 -8.35 0.42
C HIS A 139 -8.27 -7.23 0.51
N THR A 140 -8.34 -6.39 -0.51
CA THR A 140 -9.50 -5.54 -0.82
C THR A 140 -9.87 -5.72 -2.30
N PRO A 141 -11.05 -5.24 -2.75
CA PRO A 141 -11.50 -5.40 -4.13
C PRO A 141 -10.58 -4.81 -5.19
N GLY A 142 -9.83 -3.78 -4.87
CA GLY A 142 -8.90 -3.11 -5.77
C GLY A 142 -7.46 -3.08 -5.28
N HIS A 143 -7.08 -3.94 -4.31
CA HIS A 143 -5.71 -4.00 -3.80
C HIS A 143 -4.69 -4.11 -4.94
N THR A 144 -3.66 -3.27 -4.87
CA THR A 144 -2.68 -3.05 -5.93
C THR A 144 -1.27 -3.06 -5.38
N LEU A 145 -0.37 -3.73 -6.08
CA LEU A 145 1.07 -3.70 -5.86
C LEU A 145 1.73 -2.72 -6.82
N PHE A 146 2.96 -2.31 -6.50
CA PHE A 146 3.74 -1.46 -7.40
C PHE A 146 5.06 -2.12 -7.75
N HIS A 147 5.39 -2.12 -9.04
CA HIS A 147 6.62 -2.65 -9.57
C HIS A 147 7.46 -1.52 -10.15
N LEU A 148 8.66 -1.33 -9.64
CA LEU A 148 9.66 -0.40 -10.15
C LEU A 148 10.78 -1.16 -10.84
N GLN A 149 11.16 -0.72 -12.03
CA GLN A 149 12.34 -1.20 -12.72
C GLN A 149 13.32 -0.03 -12.94
N SER A 150 14.56 -0.21 -12.54
CA SER A 150 15.64 0.78 -12.74
C SER A 150 16.99 0.08 -12.87
N ALA A 151 17.78 0.47 -13.87
CA ALA A 151 19.13 -0.07 -14.12
C ALA A 151 19.20 -1.61 -14.09
N GLY A 152 18.22 -2.29 -14.65
CA GLY A 152 18.15 -3.76 -14.67
C GLY A 152 17.76 -4.40 -13.33
N GLN A 153 17.50 -3.61 -12.30
CA GLN A 153 17.00 -4.07 -11.00
C GLN A 153 15.47 -3.97 -10.95
N HIS A 154 14.85 -4.91 -10.23
CA HIS A 154 13.41 -4.95 -10.01
C HIS A 154 13.10 -4.78 -8.52
N PHE A 155 12.14 -3.95 -8.20
CA PHE A 155 11.57 -3.79 -6.86
C PHE A 155 10.06 -3.97 -6.93
N HIS A 156 9.50 -4.78 -6.03
CA HIS A 156 8.06 -4.92 -5.84
C HIS A 156 7.68 -4.40 -4.45
N TYR A 157 6.85 -3.36 -4.41
CA TYR A 157 6.13 -3.02 -3.20
C TYR A 157 4.89 -3.90 -3.13
N VAL A 158 4.83 -4.77 -2.13
CA VAL A 158 3.80 -5.81 -2.06
C VAL A 158 2.64 -5.47 -1.12
N ALA A 159 2.66 -4.29 -0.50
CA ALA A 159 1.61 -3.81 0.40
C ALA A 159 1.12 -4.92 1.34
N ASP A 160 -0.17 -5.26 1.30
CA ASP A 160 -0.83 -6.27 2.14
C ASP A 160 -1.03 -7.64 1.45
N LEU A 161 -0.26 -7.89 0.39
CA LEU A 161 -0.21 -9.23 -0.21
C LEU A 161 0.11 -10.31 0.83
N THR A 162 0.98 -9.98 1.79
CA THR A 162 1.30 -10.77 2.97
C THR A 162 1.70 -9.85 4.12
N ASN A 163 0.96 -9.89 5.24
CA ASN A 163 1.16 -8.95 6.35
C ASN A 163 2.38 -9.33 7.20
N VAL A 164 2.43 -10.57 7.70
CA VAL A 164 3.52 -11.09 8.50
C VAL A 164 4.18 -12.22 7.74
N PRO A 165 5.35 -12.01 7.08
CA PRO A 165 5.94 -13.00 6.18
C PRO A 165 6.26 -14.32 6.89
N ALA A 166 6.66 -14.30 8.15
CA ALA A 166 6.91 -15.51 8.96
C ALA A 166 5.66 -16.41 9.11
N LEU A 167 4.46 -15.87 8.92
CA LEU A 167 3.18 -16.58 8.94
C LEU A 167 2.65 -16.81 7.53
N PHE A 168 2.33 -15.73 6.81
CA PHE A 168 1.54 -15.78 5.59
C PHE A 168 2.36 -15.92 4.29
N ALA A 169 3.65 -15.57 4.29
CA ALA A 169 4.54 -16.00 3.22
C ALA A 169 5.00 -17.44 3.44
N ARG A 170 5.25 -17.83 4.69
CA ARG A 170 5.61 -19.20 5.05
C ARG A 170 4.48 -20.19 4.75
N ASN A 171 3.24 -19.79 4.97
CA ASN A 171 2.03 -20.57 4.74
C ASN A 171 1.07 -19.77 3.84
N PRO A 172 1.36 -19.66 2.53
CA PRO A 172 0.65 -18.75 1.64
C PRO A 172 -0.84 -19.09 1.44
N ASP A 173 -1.28 -20.28 1.85
CA ASP A 173 -2.67 -20.72 1.86
C ASP A 173 -3.46 -20.34 3.12
N TRP A 174 -2.81 -19.77 4.11
CA TRP A 174 -3.52 -19.27 5.28
C TRP A 174 -4.29 -18.01 4.92
N ALA A 175 -5.54 -17.94 5.42
CA ALA A 175 -6.35 -16.73 5.28
C ALA A 175 -5.96 -15.70 6.34
N VAL A 176 -5.88 -14.46 5.94
CA VAL A 176 -5.80 -13.31 6.84
C VAL A 176 -7.22 -12.85 7.14
N THR A 177 -7.54 -12.56 8.41
CA THR A 177 -8.89 -12.14 8.82
C THR A 177 -9.39 -10.89 8.08
N PHE A 178 -8.47 -10.07 7.61
CA PHE A 178 -8.77 -8.83 6.88
C PHE A 178 -8.93 -9.03 5.37
N ASP A 179 -8.68 -10.23 4.83
CA ASP A 179 -8.90 -10.51 3.41
C ASP A 179 -10.40 -10.55 3.12
N MET A 180 -10.89 -9.61 2.28
CA MET A 180 -12.31 -9.52 1.91
C MET A 180 -12.74 -10.67 0.98
N ASP A 181 -11.81 -11.19 0.16
CA ASP A 181 -11.92 -12.41 -0.61
C ASP A 181 -10.67 -13.27 -0.36
N ALA A 182 -10.77 -14.16 0.59
CA ALA A 182 -9.65 -14.98 1.03
C ALA A 182 -9.15 -15.97 -0.05
N GLU A 183 -9.99 -16.39 -0.99
CA GLU A 183 -9.59 -17.28 -2.08
C GLU A 183 -8.75 -16.52 -3.11
N ALA A 184 -9.23 -15.38 -3.57
CA ALA A 184 -8.52 -14.50 -4.48
C ALA A 184 -7.19 -14.03 -3.86
N ALA A 185 -7.19 -13.63 -2.58
CA ALA A 185 -5.98 -13.19 -1.87
C ALA A 185 -4.92 -14.30 -1.80
N ARG A 186 -5.29 -15.53 -1.48
CA ARG A 186 -4.34 -16.68 -1.45
C ARG A 186 -3.77 -16.97 -2.83
N LYS A 187 -4.62 -16.95 -3.87
CA LYS A 187 -4.19 -17.18 -5.25
C LYS A 187 -3.15 -16.15 -5.67
N VAL A 188 -3.46 -14.88 -5.58
CA VAL A 188 -2.55 -13.81 -6.00
C VAL A 188 -1.29 -13.76 -5.13
N ARG A 189 -1.39 -14.07 -3.84
CA ARG A 189 -0.22 -14.20 -2.94
C ARG A 189 0.76 -15.25 -3.46
N ARG A 190 0.30 -16.45 -3.80
CA ARG A 190 1.17 -17.50 -4.35
C ARG A 190 1.83 -17.07 -5.66
N GLU A 191 1.05 -16.53 -6.58
CA GLU A 191 1.54 -16.08 -7.89
C GLU A 191 2.61 -15.00 -7.75
N MET A 192 2.35 -13.99 -6.93
CA MET A 192 3.25 -12.87 -6.78
C MET A 192 4.51 -13.20 -5.98
N LEU A 193 4.41 -14.01 -4.91
CA LEU A 193 5.59 -14.46 -4.18
C LEU A 193 6.48 -15.36 -5.05
N ALA A 194 5.91 -16.27 -5.84
CA ALA A 194 6.66 -17.08 -6.81
C ALA A 194 7.37 -16.20 -7.86
N ARG A 195 6.68 -15.17 -8.36
CA ARG A 195 7.24 -14.21 -9.31
C ARG A 195 8.45 -13.46 -8.71
N THR A 196 8.35 -12.97 -7.49
CA THR A 196 9.47 -12.25 -6.82
C THR A 196 10.68 -13.13 -6.60
N VAL A 197 10.49 -14.42 -6.29
CA VAL A 197 11.58 -15.40 -6.15
C VAL A 197 12.23 -15.66 -7.51
N THR A 198 11.44 -15.93 -8.55
CA THR A 198 11.96 -16.23 -9.90
C THR A 198 12.73 -15.05 -10.50
N SER A 199 12.24 -13.83 -10.31
CA SER A 199 12.88 -12.61 -10.82
C SER A 199 14.00 -12.08 -9.90
N GLN A 200 14.22 -12.71 -8.76
CA GLN A 200 15.18 -12.25 -7.74
C GLN A 200 15.00 -10.76 -7.37
N SER A 201 13.77 -10.28 -7.41
CA SER A 201 13.44 -8.89 -7.14
C SER A 201 13.68 -8.51 -5.68
N LEU A 202 13.99 -7.24 -5.45
CA LEU A 202 13.79 -6.63 -4.14
C LEU A 202 12.30 -6.57 -3.84
N VAL A 203 11.95 -6.78 -2.57
CA VAL A 203 10.57 -6.73 -2.09
C VAL A 203 10.50 -5.79 -0.90
N GLY A 204 9.59 -4.82 -0.97
CA GLY A 204 9.21 -3.97 0.14
C GLY A 204 7.81 -4.35 0.63
N GLY A 205 7.65 -4.67 1.90
CA GLY A 205 6.37 -5.05 2.49
C GLY A 205 5.91 -4.08 3.56
N TYR A 206 4.65 -3.69 3.53
CA TYR A 206 4.11 -2.67 4.43
C TYR A 206 4.16 -3.08 5.90
N HIS A 207 3.84 -4.34 6.18
CA HIS A 207 3.82 -4.91 7.53
C HIS A 207 5.02 -5.81 7.83
N PHE A 208 6.09 -5.70 7.06
CA PHE A 208 7.27 -6.53 7.24
C PHE A 208 8.14 -6.02 8.39
N PRO A 209 8.94 -6.92 9.03
CA PRO A 209 9.91 -6.48 10.04
C PRO A 209 10.94 -5.55 9.42
N PHE A 210 11.45 -4.60 10.23
CA PHE A 210 12.52 -3.69 9.78
C PHE A 210 13.71 -4.46 9.17
N PRO A 211 14.27 -3.98 8.04
CA PRO A 211 14.03 -2.70 7.38
C PRO A 211 12.84 -2.71 6.40
N ALA A 212 11.98 -3.73 6.43
CA ALA A 212 10.85 -3.97 5.55
C ALA A 212 11.21 -4.15 4.06
N LEU A 213 12.49 -4.14 3.74
CA LEU A 213 13.09 -4.31 2.42
C LEU A 213 14.02 -5.51 2.42
N GLY A 214 13.88 -6.40 1.43
CA GLY A 214 14.66 -7.62 1.34
C GLY A 214 14.35 -8.44 0.09
N ARG A 215 14.46 -9.76 0.19
CA ARG A 215 14.12 -10.69 -0.89
C ARG A 215 13.21 -11.79 -0.36
N MET A 216 12.37 -12.33 -1.24
CA MET A 216 11.69 -13.59 -0.99
C MET A 216 12.53 -14.75 -1.51
N VAL A 217 12.60 -15.82 -0.72
CA VAL A 217 13.24 -17.08 -1.10
C VAL A 217 12.27 -18.24 -0.88
N ALA A 218 12.40 -19.30 -1.67
CA ALA A 218 11.60 -20.51 -1.47
C ALA A 218 11.96 -21.18 -0.15
N ALA A 219 10.97 -21.61 0.63
CA ALA A 219 11.15 -22.21 1.94
C ALA A 219 10.06 -23.27 2.24
N GLY A 220 10.37 -24.54 2.06
CA GLY A 220 9.40 -25.64 2.19
C GLY A 220 8.26 -25.52 1.19
N GLN A 221 7.01 -25.50 1.66
CA GLN A 221 5.82 -25.32 0.80
C GLN A 221 5.46 -23.85 0.57
N GLY A 222 6.21 -22.92 1.14
CA GLY A 222 5.98 -21.48 1.02
C GLY A 222 7.28 -20.72 0.78
N TYR A 223 7.36 -19.54 1.37
CA TYR A 223 8.44 -18.58 1.16
C TYR A 223 8.95 -18.03 2.48
N ALA A 224 10.18 -17.54 2.49
CA ALA A 224 10.76 -16.78 3.60
C ALA A 224 11.20 -15.40 3.11
N PHE A 225 11.11 -14.43 3.99
CA PHE A 225 11.61 -13.09 3.76
C PHE A 225 13.03 -12.98 4.36
N GLU A 226 13.99 -12.61 3.53
CA GLU A 226 15.36 -12.32 3.91
C GLU A 226 15.57 -10.81 3.86
N PRO A 227 15.60 -10.10 5.01
CA PRO A 227 15.78 -8.67 5.05
C PRO A 227 17.16 -8.27 4.54
N LEU A 228 17.27 -7.10 3.89
CA LEU A 228 18.56 -6.49 3.62
C LEU A 228 19.28 -6.17 4.93
N LYS A 229 20.58 -6.34 4.92
CA LYS A 229 21.46 -5.85 5.99
C LYS A 229 21.63 -4.35 5.83
N VAL A 230 21.26 -3.58 6.82
CA VAL A 230 21.40 -2.13 6.93
C VAL A 230 22.34 -1.78 8.06
#